data_53be32463b2175ae9b74296c2650e592
#
_entry.id   53be32463b2175ae9b74296c2650e592
#
_cell.length_a   1.000
_cell.length_b   1.000
_cell.length_c   1.000
_cell.angle_alpha   90.00
_cell.angle_beta   90.00
_cell.angle_gamma   90.00
#
_symmetry.space_group_name_H-M   'P 1'
#
loop_
_entity.id
_entity.type
_entity.pdbx_description
1 polymer ?
#
loop_
_entity_poly.entity_id
_entity_poly.type
_entity_poly.pdbx_seq_one_letter_code
_entity_poly.pdbx_strand_id
1 'polypeptide(L)'
;PGAYSYLIIIDGVGLICTCLWRQQKNSSRYLNETIAWYEQHYDLNRKPIKRVGGKGDFSLPTKYVHEGRYYVGEAGGLQDFMWGFGMRYAVTSGVLAAKAVLGDCDYESEVRERLVPLVRASAINRFLMNRVGNRGFKMVANHWMRDQKKKGDGLAFMRWMYKPGLGRRMLWPIVRLGMLRRKQLKDGRTVHRLPFRKSLGRDVWEPSARGNEIGAQWDAIRRSGGNTSFSESDA
;
A
#
# COMPACT_ATOMS: atom_id res chain seq x y z
N PRO A 1 0.64 6.90 -12.64
CA PRO A 1 0.52 7.42 -11.27
C PRO A 1 1.64 6.89 -10.38
N GLY A 2 2.32 7.78 -9.66
CA GLY A 2 3.48 7.44 -8.83
C GLY A 2 3.22 7.52 -7.34
N ALA A 3 2.04 8.02 -6.93
CA ALA A 3 1.71 8.25 -5.53
C ALA A 3 0.19 8.39 -5.33
N TYR A 4 -0.23 8.27 -4.11
CA TYR A 4 -1.52 8.73 -3.59
C TYR A 4 -1.36 9.12 -2.13
N SER A 5 -2.30 9.91 -1.63
CA SER A 5 -2.33 10.37 -0.25
C SER A 5 -3.73 10.21 0.31
N TYR A 6 -3.83 10.08 1.63
CA TYR A 6 -5.10 10.00 2.33
C TYR A 6 -5.01 10.61 3.72
N LEU A 7 -6.15 11.05 4.22
CA LEU A 7 -6.39 11.43 5.59
C LEU A 7 -7.47 10.49 6.15
N ILE A 8 -7.19 9.87 7.27
CA ILE A 8 -8.16 9.08 8.03
C ILE A 8 -8.25 9.71 9.42
N ILE A 9 -9.46 9.95 9.90
CA ILE A 9 -9.73 10.46 11.26
C ILE A 9 -10.70 9.49 11.93
N ILE A 10 -10.32 8.98 13.10
CA ILE A 10 -11.14 8.10 13.93
C ILE A 10 -11.03 8.61 15.36
N ASP A 11 -12.16 8.94 15.98
CA ASP A 11 -12.24 9.39 17.37
C ASP A 11 -11.26 10.52 17.72
N GLY A 12 -11.15 11.51 16.83
CA GLY A 12 -10.26 12.66 17.01
C GLY A 12 -8.78 12.39 16.74
N VAL A 13 -8.39 11.13 16.50
CA VAL A 13 -7.02 10.78 16.10
C VAL A 13 -6.93 10.66 14.59
N GLY A 14 -5.99 11.40 13.99
CA GLY A 14 -5.81 11.47 12.54
C GLY A 14 -4.50 10.85 12.05
N LEU A 15 -4.56 10.20 10.88
CA LEU A 15 -3.41 9.74 10.12
C LEU A 15 -3.39 10.40 8.74
N ILE A 16 -2.38 11.23 8.48
CA ILE A 16 -2.08 11.72 7.12
C ILE A 16 -0.96 10.85 6.56
N CYS A 17 -1.20 10.25 5.42
CA CYS A 17 -0.24 9.35 4.78
C CYS A 17 -0.03 9.70 3.31
N THR A 18 1.21 9.52 2.85
CA THR A 18 1.60 9.60 1.44
C THR A 18 2.26 8.29 1.03
N CYS A 19 1.67 7.58 0.08
CA CYS A 19 2.16 6.31 -0.45
C CYS A 19 2.85 6.54 -1.79
N LEU A 20 4.13 6.21 -1.87
CA LEU A 20 4.96 6.46 -3.05
C LEU A 20 5.39 5.15 -3.71
N TRP A 21 5.12 5.03 -5.02
CA TRP A 21 5.63 3.94 -5.86
C TRP A 21 6.94 4.29 -6.55
N ARG A 22 7.20 5.59 -6.71
CA ARG A 22 8.38 6.16 -7.32
C ARG A 22 8.88 7.33 -6.47
N GLN A 23 10.10 7.79 -6.70
CA GLN A 23 10.68 8.95 -6.03
C GLN A 23 10.67 8.87 -4.49
N GLN A 24 10.88 7.67 -3.95
CA GLN A 24 10.82 7.39 -2.51
C GLN A 24 11.81 8.24 -1.68
N LYS A 25 12.89 8.73 -2.32
CA LYS A 25 13.85 9.65 -1.67
C LYS A 25 13.21 10.99 -1.28
N ASN A 26 12.14 11.37 -1.98
CA ASN A 26 11.40 12.62 -1.77
C ASN A 26 10.17 12.43 -0.85
N SER A 27 10.12 11.34 -0.07
CA SER A 27 8.95 11.00 0.76
C SER A 27 8.56 12.10 1.74
N SER A 28 9.55 12.71 2.39
CA SER A 28 9.32 13.83 3.33
C SER A 28 8.69 15.04 2.65
N ARG A 29 9.17 15.37 1.45
CA ARG A 29 8.62 16.46 0.64
C ARG A 29 7.14 16.21 0.31
N TYR A 30 6.83 15.05 -0.29
CA TYR A 30 5.45 14.74 -0.67
C TYR A 30 4.50 14.66 0.53
N LEU A 31 5.00 14.19 1.68
CA LEU A 31 4.20 14.22 2.89
C LEU A 31 3.93 15.66 3.35
N ASN A 32 4.93 16.54 3.31
CA ASN A 32 4.75 17.94 3.68
C ASN A 32 3.78 18.66 2.73
N GLU A 33 3.90 18.42 1.41
CA GLU A 33 2.96 18.94 0.41
C GLU A 33 1.53 18.43 0.65
N THR A 34 1.39 17.16 1.01
CA THR A 34 0.10 16.55 1.37
C THR A 34 -0.50 17.21 2.61
N ILE A 35 0.29 17.40 3.66
CA ILE A 35 -0.13 18.07 4.89
C ILE A 35 -0.59 19.49 4.58
N ALA A 36 0.23 20.26 3.86
CA ALA A 36 -0.10 21.64 3.50
C ALA A 36 -1.40 21.72 2.68
N TRP A 37 -1.61 20.76 1.77
CA TRP A 37 -2.85 20.70 1.00
C TRP A 37 -4.07 20.46 1.89
N TYR A 38 -3.99 19.51 2.84
CA TYR A 38 -5.08 19.25 3.78
C TYR A 38 -5.35 20.45 4.69
N GLU A 39 -4.32 21.11 5.23
CA GLU A 39 -4.45 22.30 6.06
C GLU A 39 -5.06 23.50 5.32
N GLN A 40 -4.85 23.58 4.00
CA GLN A 40 -5.44 24.63 3.17
C GLN A 40 -6.95 24.41 2.90
N HIS A 41 -7.39 23.13 2.87
CA HIS A 41 -8.75 22.77 2.46
C HIS A 41 -9.67 22.39 3.62
N TYR A 42 -9.11 22.11 4.77
CA TYR A 42 -9.83 21.67 5.97
C TYR A 42 -9.27 22.37 7.18
N ASP A 43 -10.14 22.79 8.10
CA ASP A 43 -9.74 23.32 9.40
C ASP A 43 -9.24 22.17 10.29
N LEU A 44 -8.00 21.80 10.12
CA LEU A 44 -7.34 20.76 10.88
C LEU A 44 -6.59 21.40 12.07
N ASN A 45 -7.27 21.52 13.21
CA ASN A 45 -6.63 21.90 14.47
C ASN A 45 -5.76 20.74 14.98
N ARG A 46 -4.67 20.43 14.26
CA ARG A 46 -3.86 19.24 14.54
C ARG A 46 -2.72 19.52 15.50
N LYS A 47 -2.54 18.59 16.43
CA LYS A 47 -1.34 18.49 17.26
C LYS A 47 -0.56 17.26 16.78
N PRO A 48 0.61 17.42 16.11
CA PRO A 48 1.38 16.27 15.63
C PRO A 48 1.91 15.43 16.79
N ILE A 49 1.57 14.14 16.81
CA ILE A 49 2.02 13.21 17.85
C ILE A 49 3.30 12.50 17.39
N LYS A 50 3.32 11.96 16.19
CA LYS A 50 4.44 11.14 15.70
C LYS A 50 4.53 11.17 14.18
N ARG A 51 5.75 11.14 13.66
CA ARG A 51 6.03 10.89 12.25
C ARG A 51 6.66 9.52 12.09
N VAL A 52 6.06 8.69 11.22
CA VAL A 52 6.52 7.33 10.94
C VAL A 52 6.65 7.15 9.43
N GLY A 53 7.47 6.21 9.02
CA GLY A 53 7.62 5.83 7.62
C GLY A 53 8.07 4.39 7.53
N GLY A 54 7.71 3.75 6.41
CA GLY A 54 8.06 2.37 6.14
C GLY A 54 8.24 2.13 4.65
N LYS A 55 8.80 0.99 4.32
CA LYS A 55 8.97 0.54 2.95
C LYS A 55 8.29 -0.81 2.79
N GLY A 56 7.23 -0.86 1.99
CA GLY A 56 6.54 -2.09 1.62
C GLY A 56 7.29 -2.85 0.52
N ASP A 57 7.17 -4.16 0.53
CA ASP A 57 7.71 -5.05 -0.50
C ASP A 57 6.58 -5.78 -1.25
N PHE A 58 6.50 -5.53 -2.54
CA PHE A 58 5.50 -6.17 -3.41
C PHE A 58 6.11 -7.40 -4.06
N SER A 59 5.84 -8.54 -3.48
CA SER A 59 6.35 -9.83 -3.95
C SER A 59 5.25 -10.91 -3.88
N LEU A 60 5.38 -11.92 -4.75
CA LEU A 60 4.56 -13.13 -4.72
C LEU A 60 5.51 -14.31 -4.56
N PRO A 61 5.54 -14.96 -3.39
CA PRO A 61 6.35 -16.13 -3.18
C PRO A 61 5.80 -17.32 -3.97
N THR A 62 6.66 -18.27 -4.24
CA THR A 62 6.28 -19.55 -4.85
C THR A 62 5.71 -20.52 -3.82
N LYS A 63 6.05 -20.32 -2.54
CA LYS A 63 5.56 -21.11 -1.39
C LYS A 63 5.24 -20.18 -0.22
N TYR A 64 4.19 -20.50 0.51
CA TYR A 64 3.73 -19.77 1.70
C TYR A 64 4.14 -20.47 3.00
N VAL A 65 4.61 -21.73 2.90
CA VAL A 65 5.27 -22.47 3.96
C VAL A 65 6.69 -22.81 3.49
N HIS A 66 7.67 -22.56 4.33
CA HIS A 66 9.07 -22.88 4.05
C HIS A 66 9.78 -23.24 5.35
N GLU A 67 10.45 -24.39 5.39
CA GLU A 67 11.14 -24.91 6.58
C GLU A 67 10.26 -24.91 7.84
N GLY A 68 9.01 -25.36 7.72
CA GLY A 68 8.05 -25.41 8.81
C GLY A 68 7.50 -24.05 9.27
N ARG A 69 7.86 -22.95 8.62
CA ARG A 69 7.43 -21.60 8.97
C ARG A 69 6.31 -21.13 8.06
N TYR A 70 5.24 -20.59 8.65
CA TYR A 70 4.14 -19.96 7.93
C TYR A 70 4.44 -18.48 7.67
N TYR A 71 4.36 -18.05 6.42
CA TYR A 71 4.58 -16.66 6.04
C TYR A 71 3.25 -15.95 5.85
N VAL A 72 2.93 -15.04 6.76
CA VAL A 72 1.65 -14.31 6.81
C VAL A 72 1.80 -12.85 6.35
N GLY A 73 0.71 -12.23 5.93
CA GLY A 73 0.67 -10.82 5.54
C GLY A 73 1.74 -10.44 4.53
N GLU A 74 2.40 -9.32 4.74
CA GLU A 74 3.45 -8.81 3.84
C GLU A 74 4.66 -9.74 3.74
N ALA A 75 5.04 -10.43 4.82
CA ALA A 75 6.12 -11.43 4.81
C ALA A 75 5.80 -12.60 3.88
N GLY A 76 4.52 -12.94 3.72
CA GLY A 76 3.98 -13.87 2.72
C GLY A 76 3.70 -13.24 1.36
N GLY A 77 4.07 -11.98 1.13
CA GLY A 77 3.73 -11.28 -0.11
C GLY A 77 2.23 -11.08 -0.31
N LEU A 78 1.45 -11.21 0.76
CA LEU A 78 0.00 -11.07 0.76
C LEU A 78 -0.36 -9.61 0.98
N GLN A 79 -0.22 -8.81 -0.08
CA GLN A 79 -0.47 -7.39 -0.11
C GLN A 79 -1.05 -6.98 -1.46
N ASP A 80 -1.93 -5.99 -1.45
CA ASP A 80 -2.50 -5.43 -2.68
C ASP A 80 -1.44 -4.65 -3.48
N PHE A 81 -1.20 -5.09 -4.71
CA PHE A 81 -0.24 -4.45 -5.62
C PHE A 81 -0.71 -3.10 -6.14
N MET A 82 -2.03 -2.82 -6.09
CA MET A 82 -2.59 -1.59 -6.65
C MET A 82 -2.40 -0.41 -5.71
N TRP A 83 -2.79 -0.58 -4.44
CA TRP A 83 -2.84 0.49 -3.45
C TRP A 83 -1.93 0.24 -2.24
N GLY A 84 -1.38 -0.96 -2.09
CA GLY A 84 -0.56 -1.33 -0.94
C GLY A 84 -1.35 -1.71 0.31
N PHE A 85 -2.67 -1.93 0.20
CA PHE A 85 -3.48 -2.34 1.34
C PHE A 85 -3.14 -3.78 1.74
N GLY A 86 -2.69 -3.97 2.99
CA GLY A 86 -2.25 -5.28 3.50
C GLY A 86 -3.07 -5.82 4.67
N MET A 87 -3.79 -4.97 5.41
CA MET A 87 -4.42 -5.33 6.69
C MET A 87 -5.36 -6.54 6.57
N ARG A 88 -6.29 -6.53 5.60
CA ARG A 88 -7.19 -7.65 5.35
C ARG A 88 -6.43 -8.95 5.08
N TYR A 89 -5.39 -8.91 4.27
CA TYR A 89 -4.58 -10.07 3.94
C TYR A 89 -3.81 -10.57 5.16
N ALA A 90 -3.25 -9.65 5.96
CA ALA A 90 -2.51 -9.99 7.16
C ALA A 90 -3.41 -10.71 8.19
N VAL A 91 -4.58 -10.15 8.48
CA VAL A 91 -5.56 -10.76 9.41
C VAL A 91 -6.02 -12.12 8.89
N THR A 92 -6.46 -12.21 7.63
CA THR A 92 -6.97 -13.48 7.08
C THR A 92 -5.88 -14.55 7.07
N SER A 93 -4.67 -14.23 6.62
CA SER A 93 -3.58 -15.21 6.58
C SER A 93 -3.10 -15.59 8.00
N GLY A 94 -3.15 -14.66 8.97
CA GLY A 94 -2.88 -14.97 10.36
C GLY A 94 -3.86 -15.99 10.94
N VAL A 95 -5.17 -15.80 10.70
CA VAL A 95 -6.21 -16.76 11.11
C VAL A 95 -6.01 -18.12 10.44
N LEU A 96 -5.69 -18.15 9.14
CA LEU A 96 -5.43 -19.41 8.43
C LEU A 96 -4.18 -20.13 8.97
N ALA A 97 -3.12 -19.36 9.31
CA ALA A 97 -1.92 -19.93 9.92
C ALA A 97 -2.22 -20.53 11.30
N ALA A 98 -3.01 -19.83 12.13
CA ALA A 98 -3.44 -20.36 13.43
C ALA A 98 -4.23 -21.67 13.28
N LYS A 99 -5.18 -21.73 12.34
CA LYS A 99 -5.93 -22.96 12.04
C LYS A 99 -5.02 -24.10 11.58
N ALA A 100 -4.02 -23.79 10.74
CA ALA A 100 -3.09 -24.80 10.28
C ALA A 100 -2.20 -25.35 11.42
N VAL A 101 -1.79 -24.51 12.36
CA VAL A 101 -1.08 -24.95 13.59
C VAL A 101 -1.93 -25.89 14.42
N LEU A 102 -3.25 -25.66 14.48
CA LEU A 102 -4.21 -26.53 15.18
C LEU A 102 -4.57 -27.80 14.37
N GLY A 103 -4.10 -27.94 13.14
CA GLY A 103 -4.41 -29.09 12.30
C GLY A 103 -5.74 -28.99 11.54
N ASP A 104 -6.43 -27.85 11.61
CA ASP A 104 -7.78 -27.65 11.02
C ASP A 104 -7.75 -27.44 9.51
N CYS A 105 -6.60 -27.08 8.92
CA CYS A 105 -6.48 -26.85 7.47
C CYS A 105 -5.02 -26.93 6.98
N ASP A 106 -4.86 -27.06 5.64
CA ASP A 106 -3.58 -26.85 4.98
C ASP A 106 -3.39 -25.37 4.61
N TYR A 107 -2.45 -24.69 5.26
CA TYR A 107 -2.20 -23.27 5.07
C TYR A 107 -1.85 -22.90 3.63
N GLU A 108 -0.96 -23.69 2.99
CA GLU A 108 -0.51 -23.42 1.63
C GLU A 108 -1.70 -23.44 0.64
N SER A 109 -2.58 -24.43 0.77
CA SER A 109 -3.78 -24.61 -0.04
C SER A 109 -4.77 -23.46 0.17
N GLU A 110 -5.09 -23.16 1.42
CA GLU A 110 -6.03 -22.10 1.80
C GLU A 110 -5.59 -20.72 1.29
N VAL A 111 -4.31 -20.38 1.44
CA VAL A 111 -3.77 -19.12 0.94
C VAL A 111 -3.84 -19.06 -0.59
N ARG A 112 -3.50 -20.17 -1.27
CA ARG A 112 -3.54 -20.24 -2.74
C ARG A 112 -4.95 -20.09 -3.29
N GLU A 113 -5.92 -20.65 -2.62
CA GLU A 113 -7.31 -20.62 -3.05
C GLU A 113 -7.96 -19.25 -2.75
N ARG A 114 -7.81 -18.73 -1.53
CA ARG A 114 -8.56 -17.57 -1.05
C ARG A 114 -7.87 -16.24 -1.28
N LEU A 115 -6.55 -16.16 -1.15
CA LEU A 115 -5.83 -14.88 -1.13
C LEU A 115 -5.05 -14.62 -2.42
N VAL A 116 -4.36 -15.59 -2.95
CA VAL A 116 -3.51 -15.43 -4.14
C VAL A 116 -4.29 -14.92 -5.37
N PRO A 117 -5.52 -15.36 -5.65
CA PRO A 117 -6.28 -14.85 -6.80
C PRO A 117 -6.57 -13.35 -6.68
N LEU A 118 -6.82 -12.86 -5.47
CA LEU A 118 -7.05 -11.43 -5.19
C LEU A 118 -5.78 -10.61 -5.38
N VAL A 119 -4.65 -11.11 -4.85
CA VAL A 119 -3.34 -10.46 -5.03
C VAL A 119 -2.94 -10.43 -6.50
N ARG A 120 -3.18 -11.51 -7.26
CA ARG A 120 -2.94 -11.55 -8.71
C ARG A 120 -3.83 -10.55 -9.45
N ALA A 121 -5.11 -10.43 -9.07
CA ALA A 121 -6.02 -9.45 -9.66
C ALA A 121 -5.51 -8.02 -9.44
N SER A 122 -5.02 -7.70 -8.25
CA SER A 122 -4.44 -6.39 -7.95
C SER A 122 -3.16 -6.12 -8.73
N ALA A 123 -2.31 -7.13 -8.91
CA ALA A 123 -1.10 -7.03 -9.73
C ALA A 123 -1.42 -6.75 -11.21
N ILE A 124 -2.46 -7.39 -11.75
CA ILE A 124 -2.96 -7.13 -13.11
C ILE A 124 -3.48 -5.69 -13.21
N ASN A 125 -4.29 -5.24 -12.27
CA ASN A 125 -4.78 -3.88 -12.24
C ASN A 125 -3.61 -2.87 -12.20
N ARG A 126 -2.59 -3.12 -11.39
CA ARG A 126 -1.36 -2.30 -11.34
C ARG A 126 -0.63 -2.26 -12.68
N PHE A 127 -0.52 -3.41 -13.34
CA PHE A 127 0.14 -3.51 -14.65
C PHE A 127 -0.60 -2.68 -15.71
N LEU A 128 -1.92 -2.75 -15.75
CA LEU A 128 -2.75 -1.95 -16.65
C LEU A 128 -2.64 -0.45 -16.33
N MET A 129 -2.76 -0.09 -15.04
CA MET A 129 -2.64 1.31 -14.60
C MET A 129 -1.28 1.91 -14.93
N ASN A 130 -0.20 1.14 -14.82
CA ASN A 130 1.13 1.61 -15.21
C ASN A 130 1.24 1.94 -16.71
N ARG A 131 0.41 1.31 -17.56
CA ARG A 131 0.36 1.58 -19.00
C ARG A 131 -0.49 2.78 -19.35
N VAL A 132 -1.66 2.91 -18.74
CA VAL A 132 -2.59 4.01 -19.05
C VAL A 132 -2.26 5.31 -18.29
N GLY A 133 -1.39 5.26 -17.29
CA GLY A 133 -0.85 6.41 -16.59
C GLY A 133 -1.92 7.25 -15.85
N ASN A 134 -1.66 8.55 -15.71
CA ASN A 134 -2.54 9.47 -14.98
C ASN A 134 -3.92 9.65 -15.65
N ARG A 135 -3.98 9.58 -16.98
CA ARG A 135 -5.26 9.66 -17.71
C ARG A 135 -6.18 8.49 -17.34
N GLY A 136 -5.63 7.27 -17.34
CA GLY A 136 -6.39 6.09 -16.94
C GLY A 136 -6.79 6.12 -15.47
N PHE A 137 -5.93 6.62 -14.58
CA PHE A 137 -6.27 6.80 -13.17
C PHE A 137 -7.46 7.76 -13.01
N LYS A 138 -7.44 8.92 -13.69
CA LYS A 138 -8.54 9.89 -13.69
C LYS A 138 -9.83 9.26 -14.22
N MET A 139 -9.76 8.46 -15.28
CA MET A 139 -10.92 7.75 -15.83
C MET A 139 -11.53 6.76 -14.81
N VAL A 140 -10.69 5.96 -14.15
CA VAL A 140 -11.12 5.02 -13.11
C VAL A 140 -11.73 5.75 -11.91
N ALA A 141 -11.09 6.81 -11.44
CA ALA A 141 -11.60 7.61 -10.33
C ALA A 141 -12.95 8.29 -10.67
N ASN A 142 -13.08 8.85 -11.86
CA ASN A 142 -14.32 9.46 -12.32
C ASN A 142 -15.45 8.42 -12.48
N HIS A 143 -15.12 7.23 -12.98
CA HIS A 143 -16.09 6.14 -13.10
C HIS A 143 -16.59 5.70 -11.71
N TRP A 144 -15.67 5.53 -10.76
CA TRP A 144 -16.00 5.20 -9.38
C TRP A 144 -16.89 6.25 -8.72
N MET A 145 -16.54 7.53 -8.83
CA MET A 145 -17.38 8.62 -8.28
C MET A 145 -18.78 8.68 -8.89
N ARG A 146 -18.91 8.41 -10.20
CA ARG A 146 -20.22 8.35 -10.86
C ARG A 146 -21.04 7.15 -10.37
N ASP A 147 -20.42 6.01 -10.18
CA ASP A 147 -21.07 4.79 -9.72
C ASP A 147 -21.56 4.93 -8.27
N GLN A 148 -20.77 5.57 -7.41
CA GLN A 148 -21.20 5.93 -6.05
C GLN A 148 -22.45 6.84 -6.05
N LYS A 149 -22.47 7.87 -6.89
CA LYS A 149 -23.62 8.78 -6.98
C LYS A 149 -24.90 8.10 -7.49
N LYS A 150 -24.77 7.12 -8.39
CA LYS A 150 -25.91 6.44 -9.01
C LYS A 150 -26.49 5.29 -8.19
N LYS A 151 -25.64 4.53 -7.49
CA LYS A 151 -26.04 3.26 -6.87
C LYS A 151 -25.95 3.23 -5.36
N GLY A 152 -25.40 4.28 -4.73
CA GLY A 152 -25.17 4.30 -3.29
C GLY A 152 -24.15 3.23 -2.78
N ASP A 153 -23.62 2.40 -3.69
CA ASP A 153 -22.72 1.30 -3.35
C ASP A 153 -21.31 1.53 -3.95
N GLY A 154 -20.55 2.36 -3.27
CA GLY A 154 -19.15 2.63 -3.66
C GLY A 154 -18.23 1.41 -3.61
N LEU A 155 -18.64 0.34 -2.93
CA LEU A 155 -17.85 -0.89 -2.85
C LEU A 155 -18.08 -1.82 -4.05
N ALA A 156 -19.18 -1.67 -4.80
CA ALA A 156 -19.48 -2.51 -5.96
C ALA A 156 -18.37 -2.46 -7.01
N PHE A 157 -17.86 -1.25 -7.30
CA PHE A 157 -16.76 -1.07 -8.23
C PHE A 157 -15.47 -1.72 -7.72
N MET A 158 -15.16 -1.56 -6.43
CA MET A 158 -14.00 -2.20 -5.81
C MET A 158 -14.12 -3.73 -5.86
N ARG A 159 -15.28 -4.28 -5.52
CA ARG A 159 -15.54 -5.73 -5.64
C ARG A 159 -15.32 -6.23 -7.06
N TRP A 160 -15.84 -5.52 -8.07
CA TRP A 160 -15.63 -5.87 -9.48
C TRP A 160 -14.15 -5.81 -9.87
N MET A 161 -13.43 -4.76 -9.45
CA MET A 161 -12.02 -4.56 -9.77
C MET A 161 -11.12 -5.69 -9.23
N TYR A 162 -11.46 -6.25 -8.06
CA TYR A 162 -10.70 -7.34 -7.44
C TYR A 162 -11.26 -8.74 -7.72
N LYS A 163 -12.38 -8.86 -8.42
CA LYS A 163 -12.97 -10.16 -8.72
C LYS A 163 -12.05 -10.99 -9.64
N PRO A 164 -11.59 -12.18 -9.21
CA PRO A 164 -10.83 -13.08 -10.06
C PRO A 164 -11.74 -13.60 -11.18
N GLY A 165 -11.47 -13.25 -12.43
CA GLY A 165 -12.22 -13.71 -13.60
C GLY A 165 -11.32 -14.42 -14.62
N LEU A 166 -11.92 -15.13 -15.58
CA LEU A 166 -11.19 -15.84 -16.63
C LEU A 166 -10.22 -14.92 -17.38
N GLY A 167 -10.65 -13.73 -17.79
CA GLY A 167 -9.79 -12.78 -18.48
C GLY A 167 -8.55 -12.40 -17.67
N ARG A 168 -8.68 -12.23 -16.34
CA ARG A 168 -7.53 -11.97 -15.45
C ARG A 168 -6.63 -13.20 -15.34
N ARG A 169 -7.18 -14.40 -15.28
CA ARG A 169 -6.37 -15.64 -15.27
C ARG A 169 -5.52 -15.75 -16.53
N MET A 170 -6.08 -15.43 -17.70
CA MET A 170 -5.37 -15.43 -18.99
C MET A 170 -4.29 -14.36 -19.07
N LEU A 171 -4.50 -13.18 -18.48
CA LEU A 171 -3.53 -12.11 -18.47
C LEU A 171 -2.39 -12.34 -17.46
N TRP A 172 -2.57 -13.21 -16.48
CA TRP A 172 -1.59 -13.40 -15.40
C TRP A 172 -0.18 -13.78 -15.88
N PRO A 173 0.03 -14.73 -16.82
CA PRO A 173 1.38 -15.05 -17.33
C PRO A 173 2.07 -13.84 -17.92
N ILE A 174 1.36 -13.02 -18.70
CA ILE A 174 1.89 -11.79 -19.32
C ILE A 174 2.30 -10.80 -18.25
N VAL A 175 1.47 -10.59 -17.24
CA VAL A 175 1.74 -9.67 -16.14
C VAL A 175 2.92 -10.15 -15.31
N ARG A 176 2.98 -11.44 -14.99
CA ARG A 176 4.09 -12.04 -14.26
C ARG A 176 5.42 -11.81 -14.97
N LEU A 177 5.49 -12.08 -16.25
CA LEU A 177 6.71 -11.92 -17.05
C LEU A 177 7.05 -10.44 -17.32
N GLY A 178 6.05 -9.62 -17.58
CA GLY A 178 6.23 -8.21 -17.95
C GLY A 178 6.45 -7.25 -16.78
N MET A 179 6.01 -7.60 -15.57
CA MET A 179 6.07 -6.71 -14.42
C MET A 179 6.94 -7.22 -13.27
N LEU A 180 6.96 -8.53 -13.04
CA LEU A 180 7.65 -9.11 -11.90
C LEU A 180 9.00 -9.71 -12.30
N ARG A 181 9.95 -9.71 -11.36
CA ARG A 181 11.26 -10.36 -11.54
C ARG A 181 11.41 -11.48 -10.52
N ARG A 182 11.84 -12.63 -11.00
CA ARG A 182 12.20 -13.75 -10.13
C ARG A 182 13.42 -13.39 -9.30
N LYS A 183 13.35 -13.60 -7.99
CA LYS A 183 14.43 -13.35 -7.05
C LYS A 183 14.45 -14.46 -6.00
N GLN A 184 15.64 -14.93 -5.67
CA GLN A 184 15.85 -15.76 -4.49
C GLN A 184 16.18 -14.86 -3.30
N LEU A 185 15.52 -15.08 -2.18
CA LEU A 185 15.76 -14.38 -0.92
C LEU A 185 16.90 -15.04 -0.14
N LYS A 186 17.40 -14.35 0.88
CA LYS A 186 18.49 -14.87 1.73
C LYS A 186 18.07 -16.13 2.50
N ASP A 187 16.79 -16.28 2.79
CA ASP A 187 16.19 -17.44 3.47
C ASP A 187 15.85 -18.61 2.51
N GLY A 188 16.39 -18.61 1.30
CA GLY A 188 16.18 -19.66 0.30
C GLY A 188 14.86 -19.58 -0.47
N ARG A 189 13.88 -18.78 -0.05
CA ARG A 189 12.60 -18.64 -0.75
C ARG A 189 12.77 -18.00 -2.11
N THR A 190 12.00 -18.48 -3.09
CA THR A 190 11.88 -17.83 -4.40
C THR A 190 10.61 -16.97 -4.44
N VAL A 191 10.76 -15.74 -4.88
CA VAL A 191 9.66 -14.78 -5.02
C VAL A 191 9.65 -14.14 -6.42
N HIS A 192 8.47 -13.73 -6.85
CA HIS A 192 8.28 -12.85 -8.02
C HIS A 192 8.05 -11.44 -7.49
N ARG A 193 9.07 -10.59 -7.56
CA ARG A 193 9.08 -9.26 -6.95
C ARG A 193 8.86 -8.16 -7.97
N LEU A 194 8.07 -7.14 -7.60
CA LEU A 194 7.98 -5.90 -8.35
C LEU A 194 9.32 -5.15 -8.21
N PRO A 195 10.08 -4.94 -9.31
CA PRO A 195 11.32 -4.20 -9.22
C PRO A 195 11.02 -2.74 -8.90
N PHE A 196 11.64 -2.21 -7.85
CA PHE A 196 11.70 -0.78 -7.64
C PHE A 196 12.60 -0.20 -8.73
N ARG A 197 12.03 0.50 -9.71
CA ARG A 197 12.83 1.28 -10.64
C ARG A 197 13.56 2.35 -9.83
N LYS A 198 14.90 2.31 -9.84
CA LYS A 198 15.70 3.50 -9.54
C LYS A 198 15.15 4.58 -10.42
N SER A 199 14.79 5.73 -9.87
CA SER A 199 14.39 6.89 -10.66
C SER A 199 15.54 7.22 -11.61
N LEU A 200 15.43 6.74 -12.84
CA LEU A 200 16.23 7.21 -13.96
C LEU A 200 15.55 8.52 -14.40
N GLY A 201 15.99 9.62 -13.86
CA GLY A 201 15.44 10.89 -14.29
C GLY A 201 15.98 12.03 -13.46
N ARG A 202 16.49 13.00 -14.14
CA ARG A 202 16.77 14.33 -13.65
C ARG A 202 15.44 14.93 -13.12
N ASP A 203 15.05 14.58 -11.92
CA ASP A 203 14.07 15.36 -11.21
C ASP A 203 14.81 16.57 -10.65
N VAL A 204 15.06 17.55 -11.53
CA VAL A 204 15.43 18.90 -11.12
C VAL A 204 14.18 19.51 -10.52
N TRP A 205 13.95 19.21 -9.26
CA TRP A 205 12.94 19.88 -8.48
C TRP A 205 13.64 20.66 -7.38
N GLU A 206 13.42 21.96 -7.37
CA GLU A 206 13.79 22.82 -6.27
C GLU A 206 12.62 22.87 -5.26
N PRO A 207 12.89 22.63 -3.96
CA PRO A 207 11.85 22.73 -2.93
C PRO A 207 11.23 24.13 -2.98
N SER A 208 9.90 24.22 -2.96
CA SER A 208 9.26 25.50 -2.67
C SER A 208 9.72 25.96 -1.28
N ALA A 209 9.92 27.27 -1.08
CA ALA A 209 10.32 27.85 0.21
C ALA A 209 9.43 27.31 1.35
N ARG A 210 8.13 27.18 1.09
CA ARG A 210 7.15 26.65 2.04
C ARG A 210 7.39 25.19 2.45
N GLY A 211 7.85 24.34 1.52
CA GLY A 211 8.21 22.94 1.84
C GLY A 211 9.43 22.84 2.72
N ASN A 212 10.38 23.78 2.57
CA ASN A 212 11.56 23.87 3.41
C ASN A 212 11.23 24.37 4.83
N GLU A 213 10.32 25.32 4.97
CA GLU A 213 9.85 25.84 6.28
C GLU A 213 9.16 24.73 7.08
N ILE A 214 8.26 23.98 6.45
CA ILE A 214 7.58 22.85 7.10
C ILE A 214 8.59 21.74 7.46
N GLY A 215 9.56 21.46 6.60
CA GLY A 215 10.65 20.52 6.88
C GLY A 215 11.48 20.94 8.10
N ALA A 216 11.84 22.22 8.17
CA ALA A 216 12.60 22.77 9.29
C ALA A 216 11.83 22.71 10.62
N GLN A 217 10.52 23.00 10.61
CA GLN A 217 9.66 22.83 11.79
C GLN A 217 9.65 21.39 12.31
N TRP A 218 9.54 20.40 11.41
CA TRP A 218 9.56 18.98 11.78
C TRP A 218 10.92 18.55 12.34
N ASP A 219 12.01 19.05 11.78
CA ASP A 219 13.35 18.77 12.29
C ASP A 219 13.60 19.45 13.65
N ALA A 220 12.98 20.60 13.91
CA ALA A 220 13.00 21.26 15.22
C ALA A 220 12.22 20.43 16.26
N ILE A 221 11.02 19.95 15.94
CA ILE A 221 10.22 19.07 16.80
C ILE A 221 10.97 17.76 17.11
N ARG A 222 11.66 17.18 16.14
CA ARG A 222 12.48 15.97 16.33
C ARG A 222 13.64 16.23 17.29
N ARG A 223 14.31 17.37 17.18
CA ARG A 223 15.46 17.76 18.03
C ARG A 223 15.04 18.12 19.45
N SER A 224 13.84 18.64 19.65
CA SER A 224 13.31 18.97 20.98
C SER A 224 12.86 17.75 21.80
N GLY A 225 13.13 16.52 21.33
CA GLY A 225 12.88 15.30 22.10
C GLY A 225 11.40 15.07 22.42
N GLY A 226 10.50 15.26 21.44
CA GLY A 226 9.05 15.07 21.56
C GLY A 226 8.62 13.68 22.04
N ASN A 227 9.03 13.35 23.26
CA ASN A 227 8.56 12.21 24.04
C ASN A 227 7.39 12.70 24.89
N THR A 228 6.22 12.90 24.27
CA THR A 228 5.00 13.03 25.04
C THR A 228 4.53 11.61 25.34
N SER A 229 4.98 11.08 26.48
CA SER A 229 4.32 9.94 27.10
C SER A 229 2.89 10.36 27.42
N PHE A 230 1.91 9.67 26.82
CA PHE A 230 0.53 9.75 27.27
C PHE A 230 0.51 9.19 28.69
N SER A 231 0.09 10.00 29.69
CA SER A 231 -0.29 9.45 30.98
C SER A 231 -1.70 8.84 30.85
N GLU A 232 -1.86 7.60 31.30
CA GLU A 232 -3.13 6.90 31.35
C GLU A 232 -4.24 7.55 32.24
N SER A 233 -4.03 8.79 32.69
CA SER A 233 -4.94 9.50 33.58
C SER A 233 -5.97 10.39 32.88
N ASP A 234 -6.01 10.44 31.54
CA ASP A 234 -6.91 11.31 30.77
C ASP A 234 -7.87 10.50 29.85
N ALA A 235 -8.24 9.28 30.26
CA ALA A 235 -9.27 8.47 29.61
C ALA A 235 -10.62 8.58 30.33
#